data_1d2c956def9f019d0d94fc2e75aa3678
#
_entry.id   1d2c956def9f019d0d94fc2e75aa3678
#
_cell.length_a   1.000
_cell.length_b   1.000
_cell.length_c   1.000
_cell.angle_alpha   90.00
_cell.angle_beta   90.00
_cell.angle_gamma   90.00
#
_symmetry.space_group_name_H-M   'P 1'
#
loop_
_entity.id
_entity.type
_entity.pdbx_description
1 polymer ?
#
loop_
_entity_poly.entity_id
_entity_poly.type
_entity_poly.pdbx_seq_one_letter_code
_entity_poly.pdbx_strand_id
1 'polypeptide(L)'
;MQSEISSFINYITVEQGLASNTQSAYRRDLETFAKFLDARKVQASEVSRELVREYLVELLQDRKLNARTVGRVLVTLRNFFQFLVFDRDLCENPCLNVEGPKATKTLPKVLSVNQVDELLSQPDVTKTYGLRDKAMLEVLYATGLRVSELTSLEVQAVNSDLGYVSCVGKGGKARVVPLGRSALSALESYLRHSRLALLKGKTSNWLFLNRHGEKLTRQGFWKIIGAYGRKAQIGIPLKPHLLRHSFATHLLQRGADLRSVQMMLGHSDISTTQIYTHILKERLREIYEQHHPRS
;
A
#
# COMPACT_ATOMS: atom_id res chain seq x y z
N MET A 1 -21.23 21.60 11.07
CA MET A 1 -20.12 20.64 10.88
C MET A 1 -19.86 20.22 9.42
N GLN A 2 -20.84 19.95 8.55
CA GLN A 2 -20.61 19.48 7.16
C GLN A 2 -19.93 20.52 6.25
N SER A 3 -20.25 21.81 6.39
CA SER A 3 -19.60 22.89 5.65
C SER A 3 -18.12 23.02 6.02
N GLU A 4 -17.81 22.95 7.32
CA GLU A 4 -16.43 23.02 7.82
C GLU A 4 -15.60 21.83 7.34
N ILE A 5 -16.17 20.62 7.33
CA ILE A 5 -15.50 19.44 6.78
C ILE A 5 -15.18 19.65 5.29
N SER A 6 -16.12 20.17 4.52
CA SER A 6 -15.91 20.43 3.09
C SER A 6 -14.83 21.47 2.85
N SER A 7 -14.83 22.58 3.60
CA SER A 7 -13.80 23.61 3.56
C SER A 7 -12.42 23.05 3.92
N PHE A 8 -12.34 22.27 4.99
CA PHE A 8 -11.09 21.61 5.41
C PHE A 8 -10.56 20.65 4.35
N ILE A 9 -11.42 19.81 3.76
CA ILE A 9 -11.00 18.89 2.70
C ILE A 9 -10.50 19.66 1.47
N ASN A 10 -11.12 20.76 1.11
CA ASN A 10 -10.62 21.64 0.04
C ASN A 10 -9.25 22.23 0.40
N TYR A 11 -9.10 22.75 1.60
CA TYR A 11 -7.84 23.30 2.10
C TYR A 11 -6.70 22.28 2.01
N ILE A 12 -6.87 21.06 2.54
CA ILE A 12 -5.82 20.03 2.49
C ILE A 12 -5.56 19.50 1.07
N THR A 13 -6.53 19.67 0.16
CA THR A 13 -6.37 19.30 -1.24
C THR A 13 -5.54 20.33 -1.99
N VAL A 14 -5.88 21.61 -1.87
CA VAL A 14 -5.29 22.70 -2.64
C VAL A 14 -3.97 23.17 -2.04
N GLU A 15 -3.96 23.45 -0.73
CA GLU A 15 -2.80 24.04 -0.05
C GLU A 15 -1.76 23.00 0.37
N GLN A 16 -2.19 21.83 0.86
CA GLN A 16 -1.29 20.81 1.34
C GLN A 16 -1.00 19.69 0.34
N GLY A 17 -1.71 19.63 -0.78
CA GLY A 17 -1.49 18.63 -1.82
C GLY A 17 -1.62 17.18 -1.34
N LEU A 18 -2.45 16.91 -0.32
CA LEU A 18 -2.56 15.57 0.26
C LEU A 18 -3.16 14.57 -0.72
N ALA A 19 -2.66 13.34 -0.70
CA ALA A 19 -3.15 12.27 -1.57
C ALA A 19 -4.64 11.96 -1.32
N SER A 20 -5.38 11.63 -2.38
CA SER A 20 -6.83 11.36 -2.37
C SER A 20 -7.26 10.32 -1.32
N ASN A 21 -6.43 9.30 -1.07
CA ASN A 21 -6.69 8.32 -0.02
C ASN A 21 -6.65 8.92 1.40
N THR A 22 -5.75 9.89 1.64
CA THR A 22 -5.67 10.62 2.91
C THR A 22 -6.87 11.54 3.08
N GLN A 23 -7.25 12.26 2.03
CA GLN A 23 -8.45 13.11 2.03
C GLN A 23 -9.71 12.28 2.33
N SER A 24 -9.87 11.12 1.67
CA SER A 24 -10.99 10.21 1.90
C SER A 24 -11.00 9.61 3.31
N ALA A 25 -9.84 9.35 3.89
CA ALA A 25 -9.72 8.87 5.26
C ALA A 25 -10.11 9.98 6.26
N TYR A 26 -9.60 11.19 6.07
CA TYR A 26 -9.91 12.35 6.91
C TYR A 26 -11.40 12.69 6.85
N ARG A 27 -11.99 12.72 5.65
CA ARG A 27 -13.43 12.95 5.49
C ARG A 27 -14.25 11.94 6.31
N ARG A 28 -13.98 10.65 6.19
CA ARG A 28 -14.71 9.60 6.93
C ARG A 28 -14.55 9.72 8.45
N ASP A 29 -13.35 10.07 8.91
CA ASP A 29 -13.09 10.27 10.33
C ASP A 29 -13.92 11.44 10.87
N LEU A 30 -13.94 12.56 10.13
CA LEU A 30 -14.67 13.77 10.50
C LEU A 30 -16.19 13.58 10.40
N GLU A 31 -16.69 12.88 9.38
CA GLU A 31 -18.11 12.54 9.28
C GLU A 31 -18.58 11.65 10.45
N THR A 32 -17.69 10.75 10.91
CA THR A 32 -17.97 9.91 12.08
C THR A 32 -17.98 10.74 13.37
N PHE A 33 -17.06 11.68 13.49
CA PHE A 33 -17.02 12.62 14.61
C PHE A 33 -18.22 13.58 14.61
N ALA A 34 -18.64 14.07 13.43
CA ALA A 34 -19.82 14.90 13.31
C ALA A 34 -21.08 14.19 13.85
N LYS A 35 -21.27 12.91 13.52
CA LYS A 35 -22.39 12.12 14.05
C LYS A 35 -22.35 11.97 15.58
N PHE A 36 -21.14 11.86 16.14
CA PHE A 36 -20.95 11.82 17.60
C PHE A 36 -21.38 13.14 18.26
N LEU A 37 -21.02 14.28 17.64
CA LEU A 37 -21.43 15.61 18.14
C LEU A 37 -22.93 15.86 17.95
N ASP A 38 -23.49 15.49 16.80
CA ASP A 38 -24.92 15.65 16.49
C ASP A 38 -25.79 14.90 17.51
N ALA A 39 -25.39 13.68 17.91
CA ALA A 39 -26.08 12.89 18.94
C ALA A 39 -26.09 13.58 20.32
N ARG A 40 -25.11 14.43 20.59
CA ARG A 40 -24.98 15.20 21.84
C ARG A 40 -25.47 16.64 21.70
N LYS A 41 -25.88 17.05 20.52
CA LYS A 41 -26.31 18.42 20.17
C LYS A 41 -25.23 19.47 20.46
N VAL A 42 -23.95 19.11 20.23
CA VAL A 42 -22.79 19.98 20.44
C VAL A 42 -22.30 20.52 19.09
N GLN A 43 -21.99 21.81 19.01
CA GLN A 43 -21.40 22.42 17.83
C GLN A 43 -19.87 22.27 17.82
N ALA A 44 -19.25 22.40 16.64
CA ALA A 44 -17.80 22.29 16.51
C ALA A 44 -17.03 23.30 17.36
N SER A 45 -17.58 24.50 17.55
CA SER A 45 -17.03 25.57 18.40
C SER A 45 -17.09 25.28 19.89
N GLU A 46 -17.93 24.36 20.32
CA GLU A 46 -18.17 24.01 21.72
C GLU A 46 -17.40 22.74 22.14
N VAL A 47 -16.61 22.18 21.24
CA VAL A 47 -15.87 20.96 21.51
C VAL A 47 -14.76 21.22 22.52
N SER A 48 -14.86 20.60 23.69
CA SER A 48 -13.83 20.64 24.73
C SER A 48 -12.83 19.48 24.58
N ARG A 49 -11.70 19.60 25.30
CA ARG A 49 -10.71 18.52 25.40
C ARG A 49 -11.30 17.25 25.99
N GLU A 50 -12.18 17.38 26.95
CA GLU A 50 -12.87 16.30 27.64
C GLU A 50 -13.76 15.54 26.65
N LEU A 51 -14.51 16.25 25.81
CA LEU A 51 -15.36 15.65 24.78
C LEU A 51 -14.55 14.90 23.73
N VAL A 52 -13.38 15.40 23.34
CA VAL A 52 -12.46 14.67 22.46
C VAL A 52 -11.98 13.38 23.12
N ARG A 53 -11.61 13.41 24.41
CA ARG A 53 -11.20 12.20 25.14
C ARG A 53 -12.34 11.18 25.22
N GLU A 54 -13.55 11.62 25.53
CA GLU A 54 -14.74 10.76 25.54
C GLU A 54 -14.96 10.07 24.20
N TYR A 55 -14.86 10.81 23.10
CA TYR A 55 -14.96 10.24 21.76
C TYR A 55 -13.88 9.18 21.48
N LEU A 56 -12.61 9.42 21.87
CA LEU A 56 -11.56 8.45 21.69
C LEU A 56 -11.78 7.18 22.51
N VAL A 57 -12.36 7.29 23.71
CA VAL A 57 -12.75 6.16 24.56
C VAL A 57 -13.88 5.37 23.91
N GLU A 58 -14.93 6.04 23.39
CA GLU A 58 -16.02 5.39 22.62
C GLU A 58 -15.47 4.60 21.43
N LEU A 59 -14.52 5.18 20.67
CA LEU A 59 -13.91 4.48 19.54
C LEU A 59 -13.17 3.19 19.96
N LEU A 60 -12.52 3.20 21.13
CA LEU A 60 -11.78 2.05 21.64
C LEU A 60 -12.71 0.98 22.24
N GLN A 61 -13.64 1.39 23.08
CA GLN A 61 -14.47 0.48 23.90
C GLN A 61 -15.69 0.01 23.15
N ASP A 62 -16.49 0.91 22.59
CA ASP A 62 -17.77 0.58 21.98
C ASP A 62 -17.62 0.12 20.54
N ARG A 63 -16.78 0.82 19.76
CA ARG A 63 -16.51 0.46 18.35
C ARG A 63 -15.34 -0.51 18.18
N LYS A 64 -14.67 -0.87 19.26
CA LYS A 64 -13.55 -1.85 19.30
C LYS A 64 -12.46 -1.57 18.25
N LEU A 65 -12.20 -0.29 17.96
CA LEU A 65 -11.15 0.09 17.04
C LEU A 65 -9.77 -0.09 17.70
N ASN A 66 -8.78 -0.47 16.91
CA ASN A 66 -7.43 -0.61 17.44
C ASN A 66 -6.77 0.76 17.73
N ALA A 67 -5.82 0.80 18.68
CA ALA A 67 -5.13 1.99 19.13
C ALA A 67 -4.49 2.80 17.98
N ARG A 68 -3.96 2.13 16.94
CA ARG A 68 -3.37 2.81 15.76
C ARG A 68 -4.43 3.57 14.95
N THR A 69 -5.60 2.99 14.78
CA THR A 69 -6.73 3.65 14.08
C THR A 69 -7.21 4.85 14.86
N VAL A 70 -7.38 4.72 16.19
CA VAL A 70 -7.80 5.83 17.07
C VAL A 70 -6.74 6.93 17.09
N GLY A 71 -5.45 6.58 17.14
CA GLY A 71 -4.35 7.55 17.00
C GLY A 71 -4.40 8.32 15.68
N ARG A 72 -4.73 7.67 14.56
CA ARG A 72 -4.92 8.35 13.27
C ARG A 72 -6.13 9.30 13.31
N VAL A 73 -7.25 8.89 13.89
CA VAL A 73 -8.43 9.75 14.06
C VAL A 73 -8.06 11.00 14.86
N LEU A 74 -7.32 10.87 15.94
CA LEU A 74 -6.85 12.02 16.73
C LEU A 74 -5.99 12.98 15.89
N VAL A 75 -5.11 12.46 15.02
CA VAL A 75 -4.34 13.31 14.09
C VAL A 75 -5.27 14.04 13.12
N THR A 76 -6.30 13.36 12.59
CA THR A 76 -7.30 13.99 11.73
C THR A 76 -8.02 15.14 12.46
N LEU A 77 -8.47 14.91 13.71
CA LEU A 77 -9.13 15.92 14.53
C LEU A 77 -8.20 17.11 14.83
N ARG A 78 -6.93 16.86 15.19
CA ARG A 78 -5.94 17.93 15.42
C ARG A 78 -5.79 18.83 14.21
N ASN A 79 -5.62 18.24 13.03
CA ASN A 79 -5.47 19.00 11.79
C ASN A 79 -6.73 19.78 11.44
N PHE A 80 -7.89 19.19 11.66
CA PHE A 80 -9.18 19.84 11.42
C PHE A 80 -9.41 21.03 12.38
N PHE A 81 -9.23 20.85 13.67
CA PHE A 81 -9.39 21.93 14.64
C PHE A 81 -8.31 23.01 14.48
N GLN A 82 -7.08 22.63 14.07
CA GLN A 82 -6.06 23.60 13.73
C GLN A 82 -6.47 24.46 12.52
N PHE A 83 -7.09 23.88 11.52
CA PHE A 83 -7.68 24.62 10.39
C PHE A 83 -8.78 25.56 10.87
N LEU A 84 -9.68 25.12 11.76
CA LEU A 84 -10.74 26.00 12.30
C LEU A 84 -10.19 27.17 13.14
N VAL A 85 -9.08 26.99 13.83
CA VAL A 85 -8.39 28.09 14.53
C VAL A 85 -7.91 29.14 13.55
N PHE A 86 -7.41 28.76 12.36
CA PHE A 86 -6.94 29.71 11.35
C PHE A 86 -8.06 30.34 10.51
N ASP A 87 -9.09 29.56 10.19
CA ASP A 87 -10.12 29.94 9.21
C ASP A 87 -11.39 30.55 9.85
N ARG A 88 -11.68 30.21 11.11
CA ARG A 88 -12.97 30.47 11.76
C ARG A 88 -12.90 31.04 13.17
N ASP A 89 -11.79 31.64 13.55
CA ASP A 89 -11.59 32.28 14.86
C ASP A 89 -11.91 31.39 16.09
N LEU A 90 -11.69 30.08 15.96
CA LEU A 90 -11.71 29.21 17.13
C LEU A 90 -10.57 29.62 18.07
N CYS A 91 -10.84 29.89 19.35
CA CYS A 91 -9.86 30.43 20.28
C CYS A 91 -8.67 29.47 20.47
N GLU A 92 -8.91 28.16 20.54
CA GLU A 92 -7.87 27.16 20.73
C GLU A 92 -8.24 25.80 20.10
N ASN A 93 -7.23 25.00 19.83
CA ASN A 93 -7.44 23.64 19.32
C ASN A 93 -7.64 22.65 20.48
N PRO A 94 -8.84 22.09 20.68
CA PRO A 94 -9.13 21.19 21.82
C PRO A 94 -8.35 19.88 21.79
N CYS A 95 -7.71 19.56 20.67
CA CYS A 95 -6.97 18.30 20.49
C CYS A 95 -5.47 18.43 20.80
N LEU A 96 -4.92 19.63 21.01
CA LEU A 96 -3.46 19.86 21.12
C LEU A 96 -2.81 18.98 22.18
N ASN A 97 -3.35 18.96 23.39
CA ASN A 97 -2.81 18.27 24.55
C ASN A 97 -3.56 16.95 24.88
N VAL A 98 -4.25 16.37 23.88
CA VAL A 98 -4.88 15.06 24.04
C VAL A 98 -3.88 13.98 23.66
N GLU A 99 -3.55 13.11 24.59
CA GLU A 99 -2.70 11.95 24.30
C GLU A 99 -3.49 10.86 23.58
N GLY A 100 -2.91 10.36 22.51
CA GLY A 100 -3.47 9.20 21.80
C GLY A 100 -3.22 7.90 22.54
N PRO A 101 -4.02 6.85 22.28
CA PRO A 101 -3.81 5.55 22.90
C PRO A 101 -2.44 4.98 22.50
N LYS A 102 -1.72 4.43 23.48
CA LYS A 102 -0.42 3.79 23.23
C LYS A 102 -0.60 2.55 22.37
N ALA A 103 -0.14 2.62 21.13
CA ALA A 103 -0.12 1.44 20.25
C ALA A 103 1.03 0.53 20.67
N THR A 104 0.73 -0.73 20.95
CA THR A 104 1.76 -1.75 21.19
C THR A 104 2.62 -1.89 19.93
N LYS A 105 3.92 -1.60 20.04
CA LYS A 105 4.87 -1.81 18.94
C LYS A 105 5.06 -3.32 18.76
N THR A 106 4.32 -3.93 17.86
CA THR A 106 4.63 -5.30 17.42
C THR A 106 5.82 -5.24 16.48
N LEU A 107 6.83 -6.08 16.71
CA LEU A 107 7.93 -6.23 15.76
C LEU A 107 7.36 -6.58 14.38
N PRO A 108 7.86 -5.96 13.31
CA PRO A 108 7.43 -6.29 11.96
C PRO A 108 7.73 -7.76 11.70
N LYS A 109 6.69 -8.51 11.33
CA LYS A 109 6.85 -9.92 10.94
C LYS A 109 7.47 -9.95 9.54
N VAL A 110 8.41 -10.85 9.32
CA VAL A 110 9.07 -11.10 8.03
C VAL A 110 8.94 -12.59 7.74
N LEU A 111 8.66 -12.95 6.50
CA LEU A 111 8.73 -14.35 6.09
C LEU A 111 10.19 -14.75 5.90
N SER A 112 10.56 -15.95 6.29
CA SER A 112 11.85 -16.53 5.89
C SER A 112 11.89 -16.82 4.39
N VAL A 113 13.07 -16.97 3.81
CA VAL A 113 13.22 -17.35 2.39
C VAL A 113 12.46 -18.64 2.09
N ASN A 114 12.58 -19.65 2.95
CA ASN A 114 11.89 -20.93 2.80
C ASN A 114 10.35 -20.76 2.82
N GLN A 115 9.82 -19.90 3.70
CA GLN A 115 8.38 -19.60 3.73
C GLN A 115 7.91 -18.86 2.46
N VAL A 116 8.76 -18.03 1.88
CA VAL A 116 8.47 -17.40 0.59
C VAL A 116 8.48 -18.42 -0.53
N ASP A 117 9.48 -19.29 -0.59
CA ASP A 117 9.56 -20.36 -1.60
C ASP A 117 8.36 -21.30 -1.50
N GLU A 118 7.98 -21.69 -0.29
CA GLU A 118 6.77 -22.50 -0.07
C GLU A 118 5.51 -21.78 -0.55
N LEU A 119 5.34 -20.49 -0.26
CA LEU A 119 4.23 -19.70 -0.75
C LEU A 119 4.19 -19.63 -2.27
N LEU A 120 5.33 -19.40 -2.90
CA LEU A 120 5.47 -19.27 -4.34
C LEU A 120 5.27 -20.61 -5.08
N SER A 121 5.42 -21.75 -4.41
CA SER A 121 5.16 -23.09 -4.99
C SER A 121 3.68 -23.46 -5.01
N GLN A 122 2.81 -22.77 -4.24
CA GLN A 122 1.41 -23.17 -4.06
C GLN A 122 0.51 -23.03 -5.29
N PRO A 123 0.68 -22.04 -6.20
CA PRO A 123 -0.16 -21.93 -7.37
C PRO A 123 -0.01 -23.14 -8.30
N ASP A 124 -1.12 -23.76 -8.67
CA ASP A 124 -1.17 -24.86 -9.62
C ASP A 124 -1.03 -24.34 -11.06
N VAL A 125 0.19 -24.41 -11.59
CA VAL A 125 0.55 -23.88 -12.91
C VAL A 125 -0.09 -24.64 -14.09
N THR A 126 -0.80 -25.73 -13.84
CA THR A 126 -1.61 -26.41 -14.88
C THR A 126 -2.93 -25.68 -15.14
N LYS A 127 -3.31 -24.77 -14.23
CA LYS A 127 -4.56 -24.02 -14.29
C LYS A 127 -4.34 -22.59 -14.72
N THR A 128 -5.26 -22.06 -15.52
CA THR A 128 -5.24 -20.67 -16.00
C THR A 128 -5.05 -19.64 -14.86
N TYR A 129 -5.84 -19.76 -13.79
CA TYR A 129 -5.67 -18.85 -12.65
C TYR A 129 -4.38 -19.10 -11.88
N GLY A 130 -3.90 -20.33 -11.83
CA GLY A 130 -2.66 -20.66 -11.15
C GLY A 130 -1.43 -20.03 -11.82
N LEU A 131 -1.36 -20.03 -13.17
CA LEU A 131 -0.31 -19.32 -13.92
C LEU A 131 -0.31 -17.82 -13.64
N ARG A 132 -1.50 -17.18 -13.63
CA ARG A 132 -1.64 -15.76 -13.25
C ARG A 132 -1.16 -15.52 -11.85
N ASP A 133 -1.63 -16.31 -10.90
CA ASP A 133 -1.35 -16.11 -9.48
C ASP A 133 0.14 -16.34 -9.18
N LYS A 134 0.76 -17.33 -9.82
CA LYS A 134 2.20 -17.58 -9.78
C LYS A 134 2.97 -16.34 -10.25
N ALA A 135 2.66 -15.84 -11.43
CA ALA A 135 3.30 -14.64 -11.98
C ALA A 135 3.13 -13.42 -11.06
N MET A 136 1.93 -13.22 -10.49
CA MET A 136 1.69 -12.11 -9.56
C MET A 136 2.51 -12.21 -8.28
N LEU A 137 2.62 -13.39 -7.70
CA LEU A 137 3.39 -13.62 -6.47
C LEU A 137 4.88 -13.46 -6.72
N GLU A 138 5.40 -14.02 -7.82
CA GLU A 138 6.80 -13.88 -8.22
C GLU A 138 7.16 -12.40 -8.47
N VAL A 139 6.36 -11.69 -9.26
CA VAL A 139 6.60 -10.25 -9.52
C VAL A 139 6.54 -9.44 -8.22
N LEU A 140 5.56 -9.71 -7.34
CA LEU A 140 5.46 -8.98 -6.08
C LEU A 140 6.70 -9.18 -5.19
N TYR A 141 7.19 -10.42 -5.10
CA TYR A 141 8.38 -10.71 -4.31
C TYR A 141 9.66 -10.20 -4.97
N ALA A 142 9.79 -10.34 -6.29
CA ALA A 142 10.94 -9.86 -7.03
C ALA A 142 11.12 -8.33 -6.98
N THR A 143 10.02 -7.58 -6.93
CA THR A 143 10.06 -6.13 -7.07
C THR A 143 9.72 -5.35 -5.81
N GLY A 144 9.11 -6.01 -4.83
CA GLY A 144 8.58 -5.33 -3.66
C GLY A 144 7.52 -4.26 -3.97
N LEU A 145 6.80 -4.35 -5.09
CA LEU A 145 5.75 -3.40 -5.47
C LEU A 145 4.66 -3.29 -4.42
N ARG A 146 4.01 -2.12 -4.32
CA ARG A 146 2.75 -2.01 -3.58
C ARG A 146 1.65 -2.78 -4.34
N VAL A 147 0.69 -3.35 -3.62
CA VAL A 147 -0.40 -4.08 -4.27
C VAL A 147 -1.17 -3.24 -5.30
N SER A 148 -1.31 -1.95 -5.05
CA SER A 148 -1.94 -1.03 -6.00
C SER A 148 -1.10 -0.84 -7.28
N GLU A 149 0.22 -0.83 -7.16
CA GLU A 149 1.15 -0.77 -8.28
C GLU A 149 1.08 -2.08 -9.07
N LEU A 150 1.21 -3.24 -8.40
CA LEU A 150 1.11 -4.56 -9.02
C LEU A 150 -0.20 -4.75 -9.82
N THR A 151 -1.34 -4.44 -9.21
CA THR A 151 -2.64 -4.60 -9.88
C THR A 151 -2.91 -3.55 -10.96
N SER A 152 -2.11 -2.49 -11.03
CA SER A 152 -2.19 -1.44 -12.04
C SER A 152 -1.06 -1.52 -13.07
N LEU A 153 -0.29 -2.59 -13.08
CA LEU A 153 0.69 -2.81 -14.15
C LEU A 153 -0.03 -3.04 -15.48
N GLU A 154 0.51 -2.44 -16.51
CA GLU A 154 0.13 -2.70 -17.90
C GLU A 154 1.13 -3.65 -18.56
N VAL A 155 0.74 -4.31 -19.63
CA VAL A 155 1.62 -5.24 -20.36
C VAL A 155 2.88 -4.52 -20.82
N GLN A 156 2.76 -3.33 -21.36
CA GLN A 156 3.86 -2.50 -21.84
C GLN A 156 4.83 -2.01 -20.74
N ALA A 157 4.42 -2.12 -19.47
CA ALA A 157 5.27 -1.74 -18.34
C ALA A 157 6.36 -2.79 -18.05
N VAL A 158 6.24 -4.00 -18.64
CA VAL A 158 7.22 -5.08 -18.51
C VAL A 158 8.12 -5.07 -19.74
N ASN A 159 9.42 -4.99 -19.51
CA ASN A 159 10.43 -5.21 -20.53
C ASN A 159 11.15 -6.53 -20.23
N SER A 160 10.75 -7.58 -20.93
CA SER A 160 11.31 -8.92 -20.72
C SER A 160 12.75 -9.04 -21.20
N ASP A 161 13.12 -8.33 -22.26
CA ASP A 161 14.47 -8.39 -22.85
C ASP A 161 15.52 -7.77 -21.91
N LEU A 162 15.17 -6.64 -21.29
CA LEU A 162 16.03 -5.93 -20.35
C LEU A 162 15.79 -6.35 -18.88
N GLY A 163 14.83 -7.22 -18.62
CA GLY A 163 14.56 -7.78 -17.29
C GLY A 163 14.13 -6.78 -16.25
N TYR A 164 13.20 -5.87 -16.57
CA TYR A 164 12.68 -4.91 -15.60
C TYR A 164 11.18 -4.62 -15.75
N VAL A 165 10.60 -4.05 -14.72
CA VAL A 165 9.24 -3.49 -14.73
C VAL A 165 9.27 -2.00 -14.39
N SER A 166 8.52 -1.21 -15.16
CA SER A 166 8.28 0.21 -14.88
C SER A 166 6.99 0.37 -14.09
N CYS A 167 7.01 1.11 -13.01
CA CYS A 167 5.80 1.37 -12.22
C CYS A 167 5.70 2.84 -11.80
N VAL A 168 4.47 3.33 -11.71
CA VAL A 168 4.18 4.69 -11.25
C VAL A 168 3.79 4.63 -9.78
N GLY A 169 4.57 5.32 -8.94
CA GLY A 169 4.37 5.38 -7.50
C GLY A 169 3.50 6.56 -7.05
N LYS A 170 3.54 6.83 -5.75
CA LYS A 170 2.84 7.98 -5.14
C LYS A 170 3.33 9.29 -5.76
N GLY A 171 2.38 10.15 -6.12
CA GLY A 171 2.71 11.46 -6.73
C GLY A 171 3.10 11.39 -8.22
N GLY A 172 2.75 10.30 -8.95
CA GLY A 172 3.03 10.19 -10.38
C GLY A 172 4.50 9.88 -10.73
N LYS A 173 5.36 9.68 -9.74
CA LYS A 173 6.79 9.39 -9.98
C LYS A 173 6.97 7.97 -10.50
N ALA A 174 7.48 7.83 -11.73
CA ALA A 174 7.83 6.54 -12.31
C ALA A 174 9.15 6.02 -11.70
N ARG A 175 9.25 4.71 -11.56
CA ARG A 175 10.50 4.02 -11.23
C ARG A 175 10.60 2.69 -11.96
N VAL A 176 11.83 2.24 -12.13
CA VAL A 176 12.15 0.95 -12.73
C VAL A 176 12.66 0.02 -11.64
N VAL A 177 12.19 -1.23 -11.64
CA VAL A 177 12.65 -2.26 -10.70
C VAL A 177 13.05 -3.49 -11.49
N PRO A 178 14.24 -4.08 -11.24
CA PRO A 178 14.67 -5.31 -11.88
C PRO A 178 13.72 -6.47 -11.61
N LEU A 179 13.62 -7.38 -12.57
CA LEU A 179 12.92 -8.66 -12.47
C LEU A 179 13.96 -9.79 -12.55
N GLY A 180 13.96 -10.67 -11.57
CA GLY A 180 14.79 -11.87 -11.62
C GLY A 180 14.24 -12.91 -12.59
N ARG A 181 15.06 -13.90 -12.93
CA ARG A 181 14.73 -14.96 -13.88
C ARG A 181 13.44 -15.72 -13.55
N SER A 182 13.22 -15.99 -12.25
CA SER A 182 12.01 -16.68 -11.79
C SER A 182 10.73 -15.88 -12.10
N ALA A 183 10.76 -14.56 -11.86
CA ALA A 183 9.62 -13.68 -12.14
C ALA A 183 9.37 -13.52 -13.66
N LEU A 184 10.44 -13.40 -14.44
CA LEU A 184 10.35 -13.34 -15.91
C LEU A 184 9.75 -14.61 -16.49
N SER A 185 10.25 -15.80 -16.12
CA SER A 185 9.73 -17.08 -16.58
C SER A 185 8.25 -17.28 -16.20
N ALA A 186 7.85 -16.89 -15.00
CA ALA A 186 6.46 -16.95 -14.56
C ALA A 186 5.56 -15.98 -15.37
N LEU A 187 6.05 -14.77 -15.65
CA LEU A 187 5.34 -13.80 -16.49
C LEU A 187 5.17 -14.30 -17.93
N GLU A 188 6.22 -14.82 -18.55
CA GLU A 188 6.16 -15.36 -19.89
C GLU A 188 5.15 -16.52 -19.99
N SER A 189 5.20 -17.44 -19.03
CA SER A 189 4.25 -18.56 -18.96
C SER A 189 2.81 -18.05 -18.83
N TYR A 190 2.56 -17.06 -17.99
CA TYR A 190 1.26 -16.44 -17.86
C TYR A 190 0.80 -15.75 -19.13
N LEU A 191 1.65 -14.94 -19.76
CA LEU A 191 1.31 -14.19 -20.97
C LEU A 191 0.98 -15.12 -22.14
N ARG A 192 1.79 -16.20 -22.34
CA ARG A 192 1.63 -17.13 -23.43
C ARG A 192 0.43 -18.08 -23.27
N HIS A 193 0.23 -18.63 -22.06
CA HIS A 193 -0.68 -19.77 -21.87
C HIS A 193 -1.98 -19.44 -21.12
N SER A 194 -2.07 -18.28 -20.46
CA SER A 194 -3.19 -17.99 -19.58
C SER A 194 -3.90 -16.68 -19.89
N ARG A 195 -3.14 -15.61 -20.14
CA ARG A 195 -3.72 -14.28 -20.28
C ARG A 195 -4.75 -14.18 -21.40
N LEU A 196 -4.49 -14.81 -22.57
CA LEU A 196 -5.43 -14.83 -23.69
C LEU A 196 -6.76 -15.49 -23.31
N ALA A 197 -6.72 -16.61 -22.58
CA ALA A 197 -7.92 -17.28 -22.09
C ALA A 197 -8.70 -16.40 -21.09
N LEU A 198 -8.01 -15.63 -20.28
CA LEU A 198 -8.65 -14.71 -19.34
C LEU A 198 -9.25 -13.47 -20.00
N LEU A 199 -8.74 -13.03 -21.14
CA LEU A 199 -9.31 -11.92 -21.92
C LEU A 199 -10.70 -12.25 -22.46
N LYS A 200 -11.01 -13.53 -22.74
CA LYS A 200 -12.34 -13.96 -23.25
C LYS A 200 -12.79 -13.16 -24.48
N GLY A 201 -11.87 -12.88 -25.40
CA GLY A 201 -12.13 -12.11 -26.61
C GLY A 201 -12.17 -10.58 -26.41
N LYS A 202 -11.97 -10.08 -25.18
CA LYS A 202 -11.86 -8.64 -24.90
C LYS A 202 -10.43 -8.14 -25.14
N THR A 203 -10.28 -6.81 -25.22
CA THR A 203 -8.99 -6.15 -25.20
C THR A 203 -8.75 -5.53 -23.81
N SER A 204 -7.53 -5.56 -23.31
CA SER A 204 -7.15 -4.95 -22.03
C SER A 204 -5.66 -4.67 -22.00
N ASN A 205 -5.27 -3.49 -21.59
CA ASN A 205 -3.87 -3.11 -21.37
C ASN A 205 -3.32 -3.65 -20.05
N TRP A 206 -4.20 -4.02 -19.10
CA TRP A 206 -3.78 -4.49 -17.79
C TRP A 206 -3.01 -5.81 -17.89
N LEU A 207 -1.91 -5.90 -17.18
CA LEU A 207 -1.09 -7.11 -17.13
C LEU A 207 -1.87 -8.24 -16.45
N PHE A 208 -2.41 -8.03 -15.27
CA PHE A 208 -3.09 -9.05 -14.48
C PHE A 208 -4.62 -8.88 -14.50
N LEU A 209 -5.29 -9.91 -14.98
CA LEU A 209 -6.72 -9.91 -15.23
C LEU A 209 -7.50 -10.70 -14.18
N ASN A 210 -8.71 -10.26 -13.90
CA ASN A 210 -9.69 -11.01 -13.12
C ASN A 210 -10.43 -12.04 -14.01
N ARG A 211 -11.39 -12.77 -13.42
CA ARG A 211 -12.20 -13.78 -14.12
C ARG A 211 -13.09 -13.21 -15.24
N HIS A 212 -13.24 -11.89 -15.33
CA HIS A 212 -14.06 -11.22 -16.34
C HIS A 212 -13.23 -10.57 -17.46
N GLY A 213 -11.91 -10.77 -17.47
CA GLY A 213 -10.99 -10.13 -18.42
C GLY A 213 -10.70 -8.66 -18.11
N GLU A 214 -10.99 -8.20 -16.90
CA GLU A 214 -10.79 -6.84 -16.44
C GLU A 214 -9.64 -6.76 -15.44
N LYS A 215 -9.28 -5.53 -15.06
CA LYS A 215 -8.27 -5.27 -14.03
C LYS A 215 -8.55 -6.04 -12.74
N LEU A 216 -7.55 -6.73 -12.22
CA LEU A 216 -7.67 -7.35 -10.90
C LEU A 216 -7.67 -6.28 -9.81
N THR A 217 -8.62 -6.38 -8.85
CA THR A 217 -8.70 -5.45 -7.74
C THR A 217 -7.70 -5.79 -6.62
N ARG A 218 -7.31 -4.78 -5.83
CA ARG A 218 -6.48 -4.99 -4.63
C ARG A 218 -7.10 -6.00 -3.66
N GLN A 219 -8.43 -5.93 -3.47
CA GLN A 219 -9.16 -6.87 -2.61
C GLN A 219 -9.14 -8.30 -3.18
N GLY A 220 -9.25 -8.43 -4.50
CA GLY A 220 -9.12 -9.72 -5.19
C GLY A 220 -7.75 -10.34 -4.92
N PHE A 221 -6.68 -9.58 -5.07
CA PHE A 221 -5.33 -10.07 -4.79
C PHE A 221 -5.11 -10.40 -3.30
N TRP A 222 -5.70 -9.63 -2.38
CA TRP A 222 -5.64 -9.95 -0.95
C TRP A 222 -6.27 -11.30 -0.61
N LYS A 223 -7.39 -11.64 -1.27
CA LYS A 223 -8.02 -12.96 -1.11
C LYS A 223 -7.13 -14.06 -1.66
N ILE A 224 -6.50 -13.84 -2.81
CA ILE A 224 -5.57 -14.79 -3.46
C ILE A 224 -4.39 -15.09 -2.55
N ILE A 225 -3.63 -14.07 -2.13
CA ILE A 225 -2.43 -14.27 -1.29
C ILE A 225 -2.79 -14.88 0.07
N GLY A 226 -3.93 -14.51 0.65
CA GLY A 226 -4.40 -15.09 1.91
C GLY A 226 -4.78 -16.57 1.77
N ALA A 227 -5.35 -16.98 0.62
CA ALA A 227 -5.65 -18.39 0.34
C ALA A 227 -4.36 -19.22 0.20
N TYR A 228 -3.39 -18.74 -0.58
CA TYR A 228 -2.10 -19.41 -0.72
C TYR A 228 -1.30 -19.45 0.57
N GLY A 229 -1.37 -18.40 1.42
CA GLY A 229 -0.73 -18.41 2.72
C GLY A 229 -1.28 -19.48 3.67
N ARG A 230 -2.59 -19.73 3.64
CA ARG A 230 -3.19 -20.85 4.39
C ARG A 230 -2.78 -22.21 3.82
N LYS A 231 -2.74 -22.33 2.48
CA LYS A 231 -2.31 -23.57 1.82
C LYS A 231 -0.84 -23.90 2.09
N ALA A 232 0.02 -22.89 2.17
CA ALA A 232 1.42 -22.99 2.55
C ALA A 232 1.63 -23.14 4.07
N GLN A 233 0.56 -23.27 4.86
CA GLN A 233 0.59 -23.40 6.32
C GLN A 233 1.43 -22.32 7.04
N ILE A 234 1.48 -21.11 6.46
CA ILE A 234 2.17 -19.98 7.09
C ILE A 234 1.38 -19.53 8.30
N GLY A 235 1.93 -19.70 9.50
CA GLY A 235 1.26 -19.47 10.80
C GLY A 235 0.87 -18.02 11.12
N ILE A 236 0.92 -17.12 10.12
CA ILE A 236 0.51 -15.70 10.23
C ILE A 236 -0.39 -15.29 9.07
N PRO A 237 -1.37 -14.40 9.29
CA PRO A 237 -2.19 -13.88 8.20
C PRO A 237 -1.34 -13.17 7.15
N LEU A 238 -1.30 -13.73 5.93
CA LEU A 238 -0.55 -13.13 4.83
C LEU A 238 -1.25 -11.89 4.31
N LYS A 239 -0.46 -10.82 4.21
CA LYS A 239 -0.83 -9.54 3.59
C LYS A 239 0.24 -9.16 2.56
N PRO A 240 -0.12 -8.50 1.45
CA PRO A 240 0.87 -8.12 0.43
C PRO A 240 2.05 -7.30 0.98
N HIS A 241 1.80 -6.45 1.97
CA HIS A 241 2.86 -5.67 2.62
C HIS A 241 3.91 -6.54 3.32
N LEU A 242 3.53 -7.73 3.77
CA LEU A 242 4.47 -8.66 4.39
C LEU A 242 5.49 -9.18 3.36
N LEU A 243 5.03 -9.53 2.16
CA LEU A 243 5.91 -9.98 1.08
C LEU A 243 6.86 -8.87 0.61
N ARG A 244 6.35 -7.63 0.50
CA ARG A 244 7.18 -6.46 0.21
C ARG A 244 8.21 -6.19 1.32
N HIS A 245 7.83 -6.36 2.57
CA HIS A 245 8.74 -6.19 3.70
C HIS A 245 9.82 -7.30 3.72
N SER A 246 9.43 -8.54 3.41
CA SER A 246 10.36 -9.66 3.26
C SER A 246 11.35 -9.42 2.11
N PHE A 247 10.91 -8.92 0.96
CA PHE A 247 11.78 -8.49 -0.14
C PHE A 247 12.87 -7.53 0.36
N ALA A 248 12.47 -6.43 1.00
CA ALA A 248 13.41 -5.43 1.51
C ALA A 248 14.41 -6.04 2.53
N THR A 249 13.88 -6.81 3.47
CA THR A 249 14.70 -7.43 4.53
C THR A 249 15.69 -8.44 3.96
N HIS A 250 15.28 -9.28 3.02
CA HIS A 250 16.16 -10.29 2.42
C HIS A 250 17.29 -9.66 1.59
N LEU A 251 17.01 -8.59 0.84
CA LEU A 251 18.06 -7.84 0.14
C LEU A 251 19.08 -7.26 1.12
N LEU A 252 18.61 -6.60 2.19
CA LEU A 252 19.50 -6.01 3.20
C LEU A 252 20.32 -7.08 3.95
N GLN A 253 19.69 -8.21 4.32
CA GLN A 253 20.40 -9.33 4.99
C GLN A 253 21.49 -9.94 4.10
N ARG A 254 21.32 -9.88 2.78
CA ARG A 254 22.34 -10.36 1.83
C ARG A 254 23.34 -9.28 1.41
N GLY A 255 23.31 -8.10 2.05
CA GLY A 255 24.32 -7.06 1.88
C GLY A 255 23.98 -5.98 0.86
N ALA A 256 22.77 -5.93 0.31
CA ALA A 256 22.35 -4.80 -0.52
C ALA A 256 22.35 -3.50 0.29
N ASP A 257 22.79 -2.42 -0.32
CA ASP A 257 22.78 -1.12 0.34
C ASP A 257 21.35 -0.58 0.54
N LEU A 258 21.13 0.10 1.66
CA LEU A 258 19.82 0.61 2.04
C LEU A 258 19.23 1.59 1.01
N ARG A 259 20.08 2.41 0.39
CA ARG A 259 19.64 3.43 -0.58
C ARG A 259 19.08 2.78 -1.85
N SER A 260 19.75 1.75 -2.37
CA SER A 260 19.26 0.98 -3.52
C SER A 260 17.94 0.28 -3.23
N VAL A 261 17.78 -0.33 -2.05
CA VAL A 261 16.52 -0.94 -1.63
C VAL A 261 15.42 0.12 -1.52
N GLN A 262 15.71 1.29 -0.95
CA GLN A 262 14.74 2.40 -0.86
C GLN A 262 14.33 2.92 -2.24
N MET A 263 15.26 3.02 -3.21
CA MET A 263 14.96 3.40 -4.59
C MET A 263 14.05 2.38 -5.27
N MET A 264 14.34 1.08 -5.16
CA MET A 264 13.46 0.02 -5.69
C MET A 264 12.06 0.10 -5.09
N LEU A 265 11.96 0.39 -3.80
CA LEU A 265 10.68 0.52 -3.10
C LEU A 265 9.93 1.83 -3.39
N GLY A 266 10.57 2.85 -3.91
CA GLY A 266 9.97 4.16 -4.17
C GLY A 266 9.57 4.89 -2.91
N HIS A 267 10.50 5.05 -1.96
CA HIS A 267 10.34 5.89 -0.78
C HIS A 267 10.52 7.35 -1.17
N SER A 268 9.54 8.20 -0.83
CA SER A 268 9.41 9.58 -1.31
C SER A 268 10.39 10.58 -0.69
N ASP A 269 11.03 10.25 0.42
CA ASP A 269 11.93 11.16 1.15
C ASP A 269 13.33 11.30 0.51
N ILE A 270 13.59 10.56 -0.54
CA ILE A 270 14.79 10.76 -1.33
C ILE A 270 14.41 11.73 -2.46
N SER A 271 14.48 13.02 -2.15
CA SER A 271 14.26 14.13 -3.07
C SER A 271 15.39 14.17 -4.10
N THR A 272 15.27 13.38 -5.13
CA THR A 272 15.89 13.67 -6.41
C THR A 272 15.02 13.07 -7.50
N THR A 273 14.53 13.93 -8.36
CA THR A 273 14.15 13.59 -9.73
C THR A 273 15.44 13.15 -10.43
N GLN A 274 16.02 12.04 -9.97
CA GLN A 274 17.10 11.41 -10.71
C GLN A 274 16.42 10.81 -11.95
N ILE A 275 16.68 11.44 -13.07
CA ILE A 275 16.48 10.85 -14.38
C ILE A 275 17.08 9.45 -14.28
N TYR A 276 16.24 8.41 -14.44
CA TYR A 276 16.69 7.01 -14.43
C TYR A 276 17.60 6.81 -15.64
N THR A 277 18.87 7.17 -15.48
CA THR A 277 19.90 6.97 -16.51
C THR A 277 20.14 5.48 -16.73
N HIS A 278 20.66 5.13 -17.87
CA HIS A 278 21.05 3.75 -18.18
C HIS A 278 21.98 3.17 -17.11
N ILE A 279 22.94 3.96 -16.65
CA ILE A 279 23.90 3.62 -15.59
C ILE A 279 23.19 3.25 -14.27
N LEU A 280 22.15 3.98 -13.89
CA LEU A 280 21.40 3.67 -12.66
C LEU A 280 20.63 2.35 -12.77
N LYS A 281 20.08 2.05 -13.95
CA LYS A 281 19.37 0.78 -14.20
C LYS A 281 20.31 -0.42 -14.12
N GLU A 282 21.49 -0.32 -14.72
CA GLU A 282 22.51 -1.36 -14.67
C GLU A 282 22.98 -1.61 -13.22
N ARG A 283 23.28 -0.57 -12.48
CA ARG A 283 23.67 -0.68 -11.07
C ARG A 283 22.59 -1.33 -10.20
N LEU A 284 21.32 -0.97 -10.39
CA LEU A 284 20.21 -1.60 -9.65
C LEU A 284 20.06 -3.08 -10.02
N ARG A 285 20.32 -3.43 -11.29
CA ARG A 285 20.31 -4.81 -11.76
C ARG A 285 21.43 -5.62 -11.13
N GLU A 286 22.66 -5.10 -11.11
CA GLU A 286 23.81 -5.78 -10.47
C GLU A 286 23.55 -6.05 -8.99
N ILE A 287 23.08 -5.04 -8.24
CA ILE A 287 22.74 -5.19 -6.82
C ILE A 287 21.63 -6.22 -6.64
N TYR A 288 20.63 -6.22 -7.52
CA TYR A 288 19.56 -7.20 -7.48
C TYR A 288 20.08 -8.62 -7.75
N GLU A 289 20.88 -8.81 -8.80
CA GLU A 289 21.45 -10.12 -9.18
C GLU A 289 22.35 -10.70 -8.08
N GLN A 290 23.12 -9.85 -7.38
CA GLN A 290 24.00 -10.29 -6.29
C GLN A 290 23.25 -10.61 -4.99
N HIS A 291 22.15 -9.93 -4.69
CA HIS A 291 21.55 -9.95 -3.36
C HIS A 291 20.11 -10.49 -3.30
N HIS A 292 19.39 -10.59 -4.41
CA HIS A 292 18.03 -11.12 -4.38
C HIS A 292 18.05 -12.66 -4.35
N PRO A 293 17.24 -13.33 -3.47
CA PRO A 293 17.22 -14.79 -3.36
C PRO A 293 16.83 -15.55 -4.62
N ARG A 294 16.10 -14.89 -5.54
CA ARG A 294 15.56 -15.48 -6.78
C ARG A 294 15.93 -14.65 -8.02
N SER A 295 17.15 -14.13 -8.03
CA SER A 295 17.72 -13.41 -9.18
C SER A 295 17.88 -14.29 -10.42
#